data_f8e4dcd2878d41183caca74d047464e4
#
_entry.id   f8e4dcd2878d41183caca74d047464e4
#
_cell.length_a   1.000
_cell.length_b   1.000
_cell.length_c   1.000
_cell.angle_alpha   90.00
_cell.angle_beta   90.00
_cell.angle_gamma   90.00
#
_symmetry.space_group_name_H-M   'P 1'
#
loop_
_entity.id
_entity.type
_entity.pdbx_description
1 polymer ?
#
loop_
_entity_poly.entity_id
_entity_poly.type
_entity_poly.pdbx_seq_one_letter_code
_entity_poly.pdbx_strand_id
1 'polypeptide(L)'
;VRSVVFFTSLWPWDRENLRVLRVLDEFGMAWESIHHISDLSDLDSVKNISKGKALILFSPSGSPLLSSFQGLEKAVKCGESLLFLDKEGPVFCLTGASDLVPLLQELPALWRKDPVFGRTFYLFPPERELLLSLKKALPDLGFSFQDGHALLRLTYEGKRESTKEFFDRAKESAEKALRRRRKAFYLGGRFLWEEVGEMLLKKKLKLAVAESCTGGLLSHLITELPGASNFFYQGLVTYRTESKINTLGIRKKLITSKGVLSREVAQEMARKARMLSKAEIGVGVTGLAGPGGGSAEIPVGTVFIAVSTQKRNSARRLLLKGERPEIKLQSACWALLLLKMIAEKL
;
A
#
# COMPACT_ATOMS: atom_id res chain seq x y z
N VAL A 1 20.46 -18.35 10.72
CA VAL A 1 19.42 -17.67 10.00
C VAL A 1 20.00 -16.92 8.86
N ARG A 2 19.32 -17.03 7.82
CA ARG A 2 19.81 -16.50 6.57
C ARG A 2 18.85 -15.47 6.10
N SER A 3 19.32 -14.23 6.21
CA SER A 3 18.58 -13.09 5.70
C SER A 3 18.83 -12.95 4.20
N VAL A 4 17.87 -12.35 3.54
CA VAL A 4 17.93 -11.99 2.14
C VAL A 4 18.23 -10.51 2.03
N VAL A 5 19.16 -10.14 1.16
CA VAL A 5 19.35 -8.76 0.72
C VAL A 5 18.79 -8.63 -0.68
N PHE A 6 17.89 -7.67 -0.86
CA PHE A 6 17.14 -7.51 -2.08
C PHE A 6 17.57 -6.23 -2.80
N PHE A 7 18.04 -6.37 -4.02
CA PHE A 7 18.39 -5.26 -4.90
C PHE A 7 17.43 -5.23 -6.08
N THR A 8 16.99 -4.06 -6.46
CA THR A 8 16.01 -3.89 -7.52
C THR A 8 16.28 -2.65 -8.36
N SER A 9 16.04 -2.75 -9.67
CA SER A 9 16.04 -1.59 -10.57
C SER A 9 14.71 -0.82 -10.55
N LEU A 10 13.70 -1.37 -9.90
CA LEU A 10 12.44 -0.67 -9.63
C LEU A 10 12.55 0.14 -8.34
N TRP A 11 11.67 1.10 -8.15
CA TRP A 11 11.54 1.74 -6.84
C TRP A 11 11.34 0.67 -5.76
N PRO A 12 12.00 0.78 -4.58
CA PRO A 12 12.01 -0.28 -3.56
C PRO A 12 10.62 -0.82 -3.21
N TRP A 13 9.61 0.00 -3.38
CA TRP A 13 8.22 -0.28 -3.02
C TRP A 13 7.31 -0.51 -4.22
N ASP A 14 7.88 -0.81 -5.36
CA ASP A 14 7.12 -1.27 -6.51
C ASP A 14 6.35 -2.57 -6.18
N ARG A 15 5.24 -2.80 -6.86
CA ARG A 15 4.37 -3.95 -6.63
C ARG A 15 5.03 -5.29 -6.85
N GLU A 16 5.88 -5.36 -7.86
CA GLU A 16 6.61 -6.60 -8.15
C GLU A 16 7.60 -6.91 -7.03
N ASN A 17 8.29 -5.89 -6.49
CA ASN A 17 9.13 -6.06 -5.31
C ASN A 17 8.33 -6.57 -4.10
N LEU A 18 7.13 -6.03 -3.87
CA LEU A 18 6.26 -6.48 -2.79
C LEU A 18 5.76 -7.91 -2.96
N ARG A 19 5.53 -8.35 -4.21
CA ARG A 19 5.21 -9.76 -4.50
C ARG A 19 6.38 -10.66 -4.14
N VAL A 20 7.61 -10.27 -4.53
CA VAL A 20 8.83 -10.99 -4.14
C VAL A 20 8.93 -11.11 -2.62
N LEU A 21 8.76 -10.04 -1.88
CA LEU A 21 8.83 -10.05 -0.42
C LEU A 21 7.76 -10.95 0.23
N ARG A 22 6.54 -10.95 -0.29
CA ARG A 22 5.48 -11.86 0.18
C ARG A 22 5.87 -13.32 0.00
N VAL A 23 6.41 -13.67 -1.17
CA VAL A 23 6.87 -15.03 -1.45
C VAL A 23 7.99 -15.43 -0.50
N LEU A 24 8.96 -14.54 -0.25
CA LEU A 24 10.03 -14.82 0.73
C LEU A 24 9.48 -15.10 2.12
N ASP A 25 8.51 -14.31 2.57
CA ASP A 25 7.85 -14.52 3.87
C ASP A 25 7.12 -15.88 3.93
N GLU A 26 6.46 -16.29 2.84
CA GLU A 26 5.76 -17.59 2.76
C GLU A 26 6.73 -18.78 2.78
N PHE A 27 7.93 -18.60 2.23
CA PHE A 27 8.99 -19.63 2.23
C PHE A 27 9.87 -19.59 3.48
N GLY A 28 9.59 -18.71 4.44
CA GLY A 28 10.34 -18.60 5.67
C GLY A 28 11.76 -18.03 5.49
N MET A 29 11.92 -17.14 4.52
CA MET A 29 13.16 -16.42 4.27
C MET A 29 13.04 -14.98 4.79
N ALA A 30 13.72 -14.66 5.88
CA ALA A 30 13.77 -13.31 6.39
C ALA A 30 14.54 -12.41 5.41
N TRP A 31 13.95 -11.30 4.99
CA TRP A 31 14.64 -10.26 4.23
C TRP A 31 15.10 -9.14 5.18
N GLU A 32 16.27 -8.59 4.93
CA GLU A 32 16.91 -7.62 5.82
C GLU A 32 16.79 -6.21 5.31
N SER A 33 16.98 -6.01 4.00
CA SER A 33 16.96 -4.70 3.37
C SER A 33 16.60 -4.78 1.91
N ILE A 34 16.06 -3.70 1.38
CA ILE A 34 15.80 -3.48 -0.04
C ILE A 34 16.63 -2.28 -0.49
N HIS A 35 17.36 -2.45 -1.56
CA HIS A 35 18.19 -1.41 -2.13
C HIS A 35 17.77 -1.12 -3.58
N HIS A 36 17.51 0.13 -3.87
CA HIS A 36 17.33 0.57 -5.25
C HIS A 36 18.70 0.74 -5.91
N ILE A 37 18.86 0.14 -7.08
CA ILE A 37 20.07 0.26 -7.88
C ILE A 37 19.67 0.86 -9.23
N SER A 38 20.03 2.11 -9.44
CA SER A 38 19.86 2.78 -10.75
C SER A 38 20.94 2.35 -11.75
N ASP A 39 22.10 1.95 -11.24
CA ASP A 39 23.22 1.45 -12.00
C ASP A 39 23.86 0.27 -11.27
N LEU A 40 23.86 -0.88 -11.93
CA LEU A 40 24.43 -2.12 -11.40
C LEU A 40 25.97 -2.21 -11.59
N SER A 41 26.64 -1.13 -11.90
CA SER A 41 28.11 -1.11 -12.07
C SER A 41 28.90 -1.31 -10.77
N ASP A 42 28.28 -1.07 -9.60
CA ASP A 42 28.91 -1.25 -8.30
C ASP A 42 28.63 -2.63 -7.69
N LEU A 43 29.09 -3.67 -8.37
CA LEU A 43 28.93 -5.06 -7.93
C LEU A 43 29.67 -5.36 -6.62
N ASP A 44 30.77 -4.70 -6.36
CA ASP A 44 31.56 -4.94 -5.14
C ASP A 44 30.82 -4.47 -3.89
N SER A 45 30.13 -3.35 -3.96
CA SER A 45 29.24 -2.90 -2.89
C SER A 45 28.07 -3.86 -2.68
N VAL A 46 27.44 -4.36 -3.76
CA VAL A 46 26.37 -5.35 -3.69
C VAL A 46 26.85 -6.63 -2.99
N LYS A 47 28.00 -7.18 -3.39
CA LYS A 47 28.61 -8.39 -2.79
C LYS A 47 28.99 -8.17 -1.32
N ASN A 48 29.52 -7.01 -0.97
CA ASN A 48 29.88 -6.71 0.42
C ASN A 48 28.65 -6.64 1.34
N ILE A 49 27.55 -6.06 0.89
CA ILE A 49 26.31 -5.97 1.66
C ILE A 49 25.67 -7.36 1.81
N SER A 50 25.77 -8.22 0.79
CA SER A 50 25.14 -9.55 0.77
C SER A 50 25.99 -10.67 1.38
N LYS A 51 27.17 -10.37 1.90
CA LYS A 51 28.11 -11.38 2.42
C LYS A 51 27.47 -12.34 3.43
N GLY A 52 27.52 -13.64 3.13
CA GLY A 52 26.91 -14.68 3.95
C GLY A 52 25.38 -14.73 3.94
N LYS A 53 24.74 -14.01 3.00
CA LYS A 53 23.28 -13.89 2.87
C LYS A 53 22.83 -14.35 1.49
N ALA A 54 21.54 -14.66 1.35
CA ALA A 54 20.96 -14.83 0.03
C ALA A 54 20.82 -13.45 -0.65
N LEU A 55 21.14 -13.39 -1.93
CA LEU A 55 21.05 -12.18 -2.74
C LEU A 55 19.93 -12.32 -3.75
N ILE A 56 19.04 -11.34 -3.82
CA ILE A 56 18.05 -11.24 -4.89
C ILE A 56 18.33 -10.00 -5.71
N LEU A 57 18.53 -10.21 -7.00
CA LEU A 57 18.61 -9.16 -8.01
C LEU A 57 17.34 -9.20 -8.85
N PHE A 58 16.56 -8.14 -8.81
CA PHE A 58 15.31 -8.05 -9.55
C PHE A 58 15.38 -6.93 -10.60
N SER A 59 15.27 -7.32 -11.85
CA SER A 59 15.21 -6.39 -12.99
C SER A 59 14.33 -6.94 -14.08
N PRO A 60 13.14 -6.37 -14.34
CA PRO A 60 12.25 -6.80 -15.41
C PRO A 60 12.85 -6.72 -16.83
N SER A 61 13.85 -5.88 -17.01
CA SER A 61 14.59 -5.73 -18.28
C SER A 61 15.79 -6.68 -18.44
N GLY A 62 15.93 -7.65 -17.51
CA GLY A 62 17.11 -8.52 -17.44
C GLY A 62 18.26 -7.87 -16.70
N SER A 63 19.19 -8.69 -16.21
CA SER A 63 20.36 -8.19 -15.48
C SER A 63 21.61 -8.29 -16.35
N PRO A 64 22.26 -7.18 -16.70
CA PRO A 64 23.53 -7.17 -17.43
C PRO A 64 24.71 -7.71 -16.60
N LEU A 65 24.50 -8.00 -15.29
CA LEU A 65 25.55 -8.37 -14.34
C LEU A 65 25.78 -9.86 -14.19
N LEU A 66 25.00 -10.69 -14.84
CA LEU A 66 25.12 -12.16 -14.71
C LEU A 66 26.54 -12.66 -14.98
N SER A 67 27.24 -12.05 -15.92
CA SER A 67 28.63 -12.39 -16.27
C SER A 67 29.63 -12.18 -15.12
N SER A 68 29.30 -11.40 -14.11
CA SER A 68 30.18 -11.07 -12.98
C SER A 68 30.07 -12.06 -11.81
N PHE A 69 29.16 -13.02 -11.88
CA PHE A 69 29.02 -14.07 -10.86
C PHE A 69 29.61 -15.41 -11.30
N GLN A 70 30.15 -16.17 -10.34
CA GLN A 70 30.62 -17.53 -10.57
C GLN A 70 29.49 -18.53 -10.37
N GLY A 71 29.50 -19.64 -11.10
CA GLY A 71 28.53 -20.74 -10.93
C GLY A 71 27.32 -20.68 -11.87
N LEU A 72 27.27 -19.77 -12.81
CA LEU A 72 26.18 -19.65 -13.82
C LEU A 72 25.96 -20.93 -14.62
N GLU A 73 27.00 -21.73 -14.86
CA GLU A 73 26.94 -23.03 -15.59
C GLU A 73 26.02 -24.04 -14.86
N LYS A 74 25.84 -23.89 -13.55
CA LYS A 74 24.98 -24.75 -12.71
C LYS A 74 23.69 -24.05 -12.31
N ALA A 75 23.32 -22.97 -12.99
CA ALA A 75 22.13 -22.23 -12.65
C ALA A 75 20.84 -23.01 -12.98
N VAL A 76 19.90 -23.01 -12.04
CA VAL A 76 18.52 -23.43 -12.28
C VAL A 76 17.79 -22.29 -12.97
N LYS A 77 17.06 -22.59 -14.03
CA LYS A 77 16.34 -21.62 -14.85
C LYS A 77 14.83 -21.72 -14.66
N CYS A 78 14.16 -20.56 -14.61
CA CYS A 78 12.72 -20.44 -14.69
C CYS A 78 12.41 -19.23 -15.58
N GLY A 79 12.00 -19.47 -16.82
CA GLY A 79 11.94 -18.42 -17.84
C GLY A 79 13.33 -17.81 -18.08
N GLU A 80 13.43 -16.50 -17.96
CA GLU A 80 14.71 -15.77 -18.00
C GLU A 80 15.34 -15.56 -16.63
N SER A 81 14.64 -15.97 -15.57
CA SER A 81 15.13 -15.89 -14.19
C SER A 81 16.06 -17.06 -13.85
N LEU A 82 17.03 -16.81 -12.99
CA LEU A 82 18.08 -17.77 -12.63
C LEU A 82 18.25 -17.86 -11.12
N LEU A 83 18.53 -19.08 -10.64
CA LEU A 83 19.08 -19.36 -9.32
C LEU A 83 20.44 -20.04 -9.46
N PHE A 84 21.44 -19.56 -8.80
CA PHE A 84 22.74 -20.22 -8.71
C PHE A 84 23.38 -19.99 -7.32
N LEU A 85 24.42 -20.79 -7.02
CA LEU A 85 25.17 -20.63 -5.78
C LEU A 85 26.50 -19.93 -6.11
N ASP A 86 26.69 -18.73 -5.60
CA ASP A 86 27.97 -18.05 -5.56
C ASP A 86 28.72 -18.42 -4.27
N LYS A 87 29.98 -18.04 -4.14
CA LYS A 87 30.82 -18.33 -2.96
C LYS A 87 30.22 -17.79 -1.66
N GLU A 88 29.50 -16.67 -1.74
CA GLU A 88 28.88 -15.99 -0.60
C GLU A 88 27.46 -16.52 -0.28
N GLY A 89 26.81 -17.21 -1.20
CA GLY A 89 25.47 -17.76 -1.00
C GLY A 89 24.63 -17.88 -2.27
N PRO A 90 23.34 -18.23 -2.14
CA PRO A 90 22.45 -18.31 -3.29
C PRO A 90 22.15 -16.93 -3.84
N VAL A 91 22.15 -16.84 -5.17
CA VAL A 91 21.81 -15.64 -5.94
C VAL A 91 20.62 -15.93 -6.82
N PHE A 92 19.57 -15.16 -6.65
CA PHE A 92 18.38 -15.16 -7.49
C PHE A 92 18.42 -13.95 -8.41
N CYS A 93 18.44 -14.18 -9.72
CA CYS A 93 18.26 -13.12 -10.71
C CYS A 93 16.87 -13.26 -11.28
N LEU A 94 15.98 -12.33 -10.97
CA LEU A 94 14.58 -12.40 -11.30
C LEU A 94 14.23 -11.38 -12.39
N THR A 95 13.49 -11.82 -13.41
CA THR A 95 12.84 -10.97 -14.40
C THR A 95 11.35 -10.82 -14.12
N GLY A 96 10.76 -11.75 -13.33
CA GLY A 96 9.39 -11.68 -12.87
C GLY A 96 9.24 -12.22 -11.44
N ALA A 97 8.38 -11.62 -10.64
CA ALA A 97 8.14 -12.07 -9.26
C ALA A 97 7.53 -13.50 -9.20
N SER A 98 6.80 -13.94 -10.23
CA SER A 98 6.25 -15.28 -10.36
C SER A 98 7.30 -16.39 -10.41
N ASP A 99 8.50 -16.06 -10.89
CA ASP A 99 9.58 -17.03 -11.08
C ASP A 99 10.29 -17.40 -9.78
N LEU A 100 10.09 -16.61 -8.73
CA LEU A 100 10.75 -16.84 -7.43
C LEU A 100 10.29 -18.15 -6.78
N VAL A 101 8.99 -18.50 -6.85
CA VAL A 101 8.45 -19.71 -6.21
C VAL A 101 9.10 -20.98 -6.72
N PRO A 102 9.16 -21.25 -8.04
CA PRO A 102 9.86 -22.40 -8.59
C PRO A 102 11.34 -22.43 -8.19
N LEU A 103 12.03 -21.29 -8.28
CA LEU A 103 13.45 -21.20 -7.95
C LEU A 103 13.72 -21.45 -6.44
N LEU A 104 12.84 -21.00 -5.56
CA LEU A 104 12.94 -21.30 -4.11
C LEU A 104 12.73 -22.78 -3.80
N GLN A 105 11.98 -23.51 -4.59
CA GLN A 105 11.80 -24.96 -4.42
C GLN A 105 13.09 -25.73 -4.67
N GLU A 106 13.93 -25.23 -5.57
CA GLU A 106 15.23 -25.80 -5.90
C GLU A 106 16.34 -25.43 -4.90
N LEU A 107 16.05 -24.49 -3.96
CA LEU A 107 17.03 -24.05 -2.97
C LEU A 107 17.46 -25.22 -2.06
N PRO A 108 18.78 -25.48 -1.90
CA PRO A 108 19.28 -26.56 -1.06
C PRO A 108 18.69 -26.53 0.36
N ALA A 109 18.41 -27.72 0.92
CA ALA A 109 17.80 -27.86 2.26
C ALA A 109 18.61 -27.16 3.37
N LEU A 110 19.93 -27.08 3.22
CA LEU A 110 20.83 -26.37 4.14
C LEU A 110 20.48 -24.87 4.30
N TRP A 111 19.88 -24.27 3.28
CA TRP A 111 19.43 -22.87 3.31
C TRP A 111 18.05 -22.70 3.92
N ARG A 112 17.34 -23.81 4.20
CA ARG A 112 16.01 -23.84 4.82
C ARG A 112 16.02 -24.41 6.24
N LYS A 113 17.21 -24.64 6.80
CA LYS A 113 17.37 -25.42 8.04
C LYS A 113 16.58 -24.84 9.22
N ASP A 114 16.57 -23.54 9.37
CA ASP A 114 15.89 -22.84 10.46
C ASP A 114 14.97 -21.74 9.86
N PRO A 115 13.79 -22.10 9.39
CA PRO A 115 12.93 -21.16 8.69
C PRO A 115 12.45 -20.04 9.62
N VAL A 116 12.61 -18.80 9.16
CA VAL A 116 12.06 -17.62 9.81
C VAL A 116 10.90 -17.12 8.97
N PHE A 117 9.69 -17.34 9.43
CA PHE A 117 8.51 -16.89 8.76
C PHE A 117 8.26 -15.42 9.06
N GLY A 118 7.97 -14.63 8.04
CA GLY A 118 7.60 -13.24 8.17
C GLY A 118 6.17 -12.99 7.71
N ARG A 119 5.50 -12.03 8.32
CA ARG A 119 4.24 -11.50 7.82
C ARG A 119 4.24 -9.98 7.93
N THR A 120 3.88 -9.33 6.83
CA THR A 120 3.72 -7.88 6.79
C THR A 120 2.25 -7.52 6.93
N PHE A 121 1.96 -6.60 7.84
CA PHE A 121 0.67 -5.96 7.98
C PHE A 121 0.77 -4.50 7.55
N TYR A 122 -0.29 -3.97 7.00
CA TYR A 122 -0.39 -2.60 6.55
C TYR A 122 -1.27 -1.81 7.51
N LEU A 123 -0.73 -0.78 8.13
CA LEU A 123 -1.45 0.09 9.04
C LEU A 123 -1.69 1.47 8.41
N PHE A 124 -2.93 1.93 8.45
CA PHE A 124 -3.29 3.30 8.11
C PHE A 124 -4.29 3.88 9.14
N PRO A 125 -4.16 5.14 9.57
CA PRO A 125 -3.04 6.04 9.33
C PRO A 125 -1.80 5.63 10.13
N PRO A 126 -0.58 5.94 9.65
CA PRO A 126 0.68 5.59 10.33
C PRO A 126 1.01 6.60 11.46
N GLU A 127 0.05 6.87 12.34
CA GLU A 127 0.23 7.82 13.43
C GLU A 127 1.21 7.29 14.48
N ARG A 128 2.12 8.16 14.96
CA ARG A 128 3.13 7.80 15.97
C ARG A 128 2.53 7.13 17.21
N GLU A 129 1.39 7.64 17.68
CA GLU A 129 0.72 7.08 18.87
C GLU A 129 0.20 5.66 18.64
N LEU A 130 -0.30 5.37 17.42
CA LEU A 130 -0.73 4.02 17.04
C LEU A 130 0.46 3.08 16.98
N LEU A 131 1.56 3.52 16.35
CA LEU A 131 2.80 2.74 16.25
C LEU A 131 3.43 2.45 17.62
N LEU A 132 3.49 3.44 18.51
CA LEU A 132 3.97 3.24 19.89
C LEU A 132 3.10 2.24 20.65
N SER A 133 1.78 2.28 20.46
CA SER A 133 0.87 1.31 21.08
C SER A 133 1.10 -0.10 20.58
N LEU A 134 1.36 -0.25 19.28
CA LEU A 134 1.70 -1.54 18.67
C LEU A 134 3.06 -2.05 19.15
N LYS A 135 4.09 -1.20 19.18
CA LYS A 135 5.43 -1.58 19.66
C LYS A 135 5.40 -2.03 21.12
N LYS A 136 4.54 -1.43 21.95
CA LYS A 136 4.32 -1.87 23.34
C LYS A 136 3.63 -3.23 23.44
N ALA A 137 2.69 -3.52 22.53
CA ALA A 137 1.97 -4.81 22.50
C ALA A 137 2.82 -5.93 21.86
N LEU A 138 3.68 -5.59 20.95
CA LEU A 138 4.52 -6.49 20.14
C LEU A 138 5.95 -5.91 20.08
N PRO A 139 6.81 -6.19 21.08
CA PRO A 139 8.14 -5.58 21.19
C PRO A 139 9.05 -5.80 19.98
N ASP A 140 8.98 -6.98 19.36
CA ASP A 140 9.81 -7.38 18.21
C ASP A 140 9.28 -6.88 16.87
N LEU A 141 8.21 -6.07 16.89
CA LEU A 141 7.62 -5.52 15.68
C LEU A 141 8.58 -4.55 15.00
N GLY A 142 9.01 -4.90 13.79
CA GLY A 142 9.66 -3.99 12.85
C GLY A 142 8.62 -3.14 12.12
N PHE A 143 8.96 -1.93 11.71
CA PHE A 143 8.09 -1.12 10.84
C PHE A 143 8.89 -0.22 9.91
N SER A 144 8.32 -0.02 8.75
CA SER A 144 8.75 0.94 7.72
C SER A 144 7.52 1.71 7.21
N PHE A 145 7.73 2.68 6.33
CA PHE A 145 6.64 3.50 5.81
C PHE A 145 6.60 3.42 4.30
N GLN A 146 5.39 3.27 3.76
CA GLN A 146 5.19 3.19 2.32
C GLN A 146 3.77 3.62 1.93
N ASP A 147 3.66 4.41 0.85
CA ASP A 147 2.38 4.81 0.23
C ASP A 147 1.31 5.20 1.26
N GLY A 148 1.71 6.02 2.24
CA GLY A 148 0.84 6.49 3.30
C GLY A 148 0.52 5.47 4.38
N HIS A 149 1.06 4.24 4.33
CA HIS A 149 0.90 3.20 5.34
C HIS A 149 2.19 3.01 6.16
N ALA A 150 2.04 2.51 7.39
CA ALA A 150 3.14 1.82 8.05
C ALA A 150 3.06 0.33 7.68
N LEU A 151 4.16 -0.23 7.24
CA LEU A 151 4.35 -1.66 7.04
C LEU A 151 4.90 -2.23 8.34
N LEU A 152 4.12 -3.10 8.95
CA LEU A 152 4.42 -3.73 10.24
C LEU A 152 4.89 -5.14 9.95
N ARG A 153 6.16 -5.42 10.17
CA ARG A 153 6.73 -6.75 9.96
C ARG A 153 6.87 -7.47 11.27
N LEU A 154 6.28 -8.66 11.33
CA LEU A 154 6.49 -9.64 12.39
C LEU A 154 7.24 -10.84 11.84
N THR A 155 8.19 -11.35 12.63
CA THR A 155 8.91 -12.58 12.32
C THR A 155 8.57 -13.66 13.35
N TYR A 156 8.58 -14.90 12.91
CA TYR A 156 8.34 -16.08 13.74
C TYR A 156 9.38 -17.16 13.40
N GLU A 157 10.12 -17.58 14.40
CA GLU A 157 11.03 -18.73 14.30
C GLU A 157 10.34 -19.96 14.89
N GLY A 158 10.13 -20.99 14.09
CA GLY A 158 9.48 -22.20 14.56
C GLY A 158 8.86 -23.06 13.46
N LYS A 159 7.97 -23.99 13.85
CA LYS A 159 7.32 -24.91 12.92
C LYS A 159 6.32 -24.19 12.03
N ARG A 160 6.27 -24.56 10.76
CA ARG A 160 5.35 -23.99 9.77
C ARG A 160 3.88 -24.10 10.19
N GLU A 161 3.52 -25.19 10.82
CA GLU A 161 2.14 -25.45 11.28
C GLU A 161 1.64 -24.43 12.31
N SER A 162 2.54 -23.91 13.14
CA SER A 162 2.22 -22.92 14.20
C SER A 162 2.25 -21.47 13.69
N THR A 163 2.68 -21.25 12.45
CA THR A 163 2.87 -19.89 11.89
C THR A 163 1.57 -19.11 11.81
N LYS A 164 0.51 -19.75 11.33
CA LYS A 164 -0.81 -19.11 11.20
C LYS A 164 -1.35 -18.64 12.54
N GLU A 165 -1.33 -19.51 13.54
CA GLU A 165 -1.81 -19.21 14.88
C GLU A 165 -1.02 -18.06 15.53
N PHE A 166 0.30 -18.05 15.37
CA PHE A 166 1.16 -16.97 15.87
C PHE A 166 0.75 -15.61 15.25
N PHE A 167 0.66 -15.53 13.92
CA PHE A 167 0.33 -14.28 13.25
C PHE A 167 -1.12 -13.82 13.50
N ASP A 168 -2.07 -14.75 13.64
CA ASP A 168 -3.47 -14.41 13.95
C ASP A 168 -3.58 -13.84 15.38
N ARG A 169 -2.92 -14.43 16.36
CA ARG A 169 -2.82 -13.88 17.74
C ARG A 169 -2.12 -12.51 17.78
N ALA A 170 -1.04 -12.35 17.03
CA ALA A 170 -0.34 -11.08 16.95
C ALA A 170 -1.23 -9.98 16.35
N LYS A 171 -1.96 -10.30 15.28
CA LYS A 171 -2.93 -9.38 14.65
C LYS A 171 -4.02 -8.99 15.64
N GLU A 172 -4.63 -9.95 16.33
CA GLU A 172 -5.67 -9.71 17.33
C GLU A 172 -5.16 -8.80 18.47
N SER A 173 -3.93 -9.05 18.98
CA SER A 173 -3.29 -8.21 20.00
C SER A 173 -3.07 -6.78 19.49
N ALA A 174 -2.62 -6.63 18.23
CA ALA A 174 -2.45 -5.34 17.60
C ALA A 174 -3.79 -4.60 17.46
N GLU A 175 -4.82 -5.24 16.96
CA GLU A 175 -6.15 -4.65 16.85
C GLU A 175 -6.70 -4.21 18.20
N LYS A 176 -6.55 -5.01 19.25
CA LYS A 176 -6.97 -4.67 20.61
C LYS A 176 -6.23 -3.43 21.13
N ALA A 177 -4.93 -3.32 20.89
CA ALA A 177 -4.14 -2.15 21.26
C ALA A 177 -4.59 -0.88 20.53
N LEU A 178 -4.88 -0.99 19.22
CA LEU A 178 -5.35 0.11 18.38
C LEU A 178 -6.77 0.56 18.75
N ARG A 179 -7.70 -0.37 18.98
CA ARG A 179 -9.09 -0.08 19.36
C ARG A 179 -9.20 0.74 20.66
N ARG A 180 -8.30 0.53 21.61
CA ARG A 180 -8.25 1.32 22.86
C ARG A 180 -8.06 2.82 22.62
N ARG A 181 -7.48 3.23 21.49
CA ARG A 181 -7.26 4.62 21.12
C ARG A 181 -8.51 5.32 20.55
N ARG A 182 -9.61 4.60 20.31
CA ARG A 182 -10.88 5.11 19.75
C ARG A 182 -10.74 5.90 18.43
N LYS A 183 -9.65 5.69 17.70
CA LYS A 183 -9.39 6.29 16.39
C LYS A 183 -9.77 5.32 15.28
N ALA A 184 -10.19 5.83 14.13
CA ALA A 184 -10.36 5.00 12.95
C ALA A 184 -8.99 4.53 12.44
N PHE A 185 -8.86 3.26 12.14
CA PHE A 185 -7.65 2.67 11.57
C PHE A 185 -7.98 1.52 10.64
N TYR A 186 -7.05 1.20 9.79
CA TYR A 186 -6.97 -0.04 9.01
C TYR A 186 -5.74 -0.83 9.46
N LEU A 187 -5.91 -2.10 9.68
CA LEU A 187 -4.83 -3.06 9.87
C LEU A 187 -5.16 -4.32 9.07
N GLY A 188 -4.42 -4.61 8.03
CA GLY A 188 -4.69 -5.71 7.12
C GLY A 188 -3.43 -6.33 6.53
N GLY A 189 -3.59 -7.44 5.81
CA GLY A 189 -2.50 -8.16 5.16
C GLY A 189 -2.12 -7.63 3.77
N ARG A 190 -2.71 -6.52 3.34
CA ARG A 190 -2.51 -5.88 2.03
C ARG A 190 -2.76 -4.39 2.10
N PHE A 191 -2.53 -3.65 1.03
CA PHE A 191 -2.86 -2.24 0.97
C PHE A 191 -4.36 -1.98 1.13
N LEU A 192 -4.70 -0.82 1.68
CA LEU A 192 -6.10 -0.45 1.94
C LEU A 192 -6.95 -0.42 0.66
N TRP A 193 -6.40 0.03 -0.47
CA TRP A 193 -7.15 0.06 -1.75
C TRP A 193 -7.44 -1.34 -2.29
N GLU A 194 -6.55 -2.32 -2.11
CA GLU A 194 -6.77 -3.72 -2.49
C GLU A 194 -7.93 -4.31 -1.64
N GLU A 195 -7.90 -4.09 -0.35
CA GLU A 195 -8.94 -4.57 0.58
C GLU A 195 -10.30 -3.96 0.25
N VAL A 196 -10.34 -2.64 -0.02
CA VAL A 196 -11.58 -1.93 -0.39
C VAL A 196 -12.12 -2.45 -1.72
N GLY A 197 -11.27 -2.62 -2.72
CA GLY A 197 -11.69 -3.09 -4.04
C GLY A 197 -12.27 -4.51 -3.98
N GLU A 198 -11.62 -5.44 -3.30
CA GLU A 198 -12.14 -6.79 -3.11
C GLU A 198 -13.46 -6.82 -2.33
N MET A 199 -13.59 -5.99 -1.30
CA MET A 199 -14.84 -5.86 -0.56
C MET A 199 -15.98 -5.37 -1.46
N LEU A 200 -15.74 -4.36 -2.30
CA LEU A 200 -16.74 -3.84 -3.22
C LEU A 200 -17.13 -4.89 -4.27
N LEU A 201 -16.17 -5.62 -4.82
CA LEU A 201 -16.41 -6.76 -5.72
C LEU A 201 -17.28 -7.83 -5.06
N LYS A 202 -16.90 -8.29 -3.86
CA LYS A 202 -17.64 -9.32 -3.13
C LYS A 202 -19.07 -8.91 -2.81
N LYS A 203 -19.27 -7.63 -2.46
CA LYS A 203 -20.60 -7.08 -2.14
C LYS A 203 -21.38 -6.61 -3.38
N LYS A 204 -20.78 -6.67 -4.57
CA LYS A 204 -21.35 -6.18 -5.84
C LYS A 204 -21.75 -4.70 -5.78
N LEU A 205 -21.00 -3.89 -5.06
CA LEU A 205 -21.23 -2.45 -4.88
C LEU A 205 -20.43 -1.66 -5.91
N LYS A 206 -21.09 -0.80 -6.67
CA LYS A 206 -20.42 0.10 -7.62
C LYS A 206 -20.05 1.40 -6.95
N LEU A 207 -18.92 1.94 -7.33
CA LEU A 207 -18.29 3.12 -6.79
C LEU A 207 -18.10 4.19 -7.88
N ALA A 208 -18.38 5.44 -7.52
CA ALA A 208 -17.94 6.60 -8.27
C ALA A 208 -17.28 7.62 -7.34
N VAL A 209 -16.28 8.35 -7.83
CA VAL A 209 -15.57 9.33 -7.02
C VAL A 209 -15.55 10.71 -7.69
N ALA A 210 -15.57 11.77 -6.87
CA ALA A 210 -15.34 13.14 -7.28
C ALA A 210 -14.15 13.69 -6.50
N GLU A 211 -13.09 14.02 -7.22
CA GLU A 211 -11.81 14.45 -6.68
C GLU A 211 -11.57 15.95 -6.91
N SER A 212 -10.88 16.58 -5.97
CA SER A 212 -10.33 17.91 -6.13
C SER A 212 -8.83 17.91 -5.76
N CYS A 213 -8.46 18.08 -4.48
CA CYS A 213 -7.07 18.18 -4.08
C CYS A 213 -6.23 16.91 -4.35
N THR A 214 -6.84 15.75 -4.44
CA THR A 214 -6.17 14.49 -4.78
C THR A 214 -5.78 14.40 -6.25
N GLY A 215 -6.52 15.09 -7.15
CA GLY A 215 -6.13 15.26 -8.55
C GLY A 215 -6.04 13.96 -9.34
N GLY A 216 -6.93 12.99 -9.08
CA GLY A 216 -6.98 11.68 -9.73
C GLY A 216 -6.30 10.56 -8.93
N LEU A 217 -5.58 10.89 -7.85
CA LEU A 217 -4.82 9.88 -7.09
C LEU A 217 -5.74 8.83 -6.43
N LEU A 218 -6.93 9.20 -5.95
CA LEU A 218 -7.90 8.24 -5.42
C LEU A 218 -8.37 7.26 -6.49
N SER A 219 -8.70 7.76 -7.68
CA SER A 219 -9.06 6.93 -8.84
C SER A 219 -7.90 6.03 -9.26
N HIS A 220 -6.68 6.56 -9.27
CA HIS A 220 -5.47 5.80 -9.56
C HIS A 220 -5.33 4.61 -8.61
N LEU A 221 -5.32 4.82 -7.29
CA LEU A 221 -5.20 3.75 -6.30
C LEU A 221 -6.30 2.69 -6.44
N ILE A 222 -7.55 3.09 -6.74
CA ILE A 222 -8.66 2.15 -6.94
C ILE A 222 -8.43 1.28 -8.18
N THR A 223 -7.96 1.88 -9.28
CA THR A 223 -7.74 1.18 -10.55
C THR A 223 -6.46 0.36 -10.59
N GLU A 224 -5.64 0.49 -9.59
CA GLU A 224 -4.48 -0.36 -9.36
C GLU A 224 -4.88 -1.84 -9.13
N LEU A 225 -6.10 -2.12 -8.66
CA LEU A 225 -6.60 -3.48 -8.51
C LEU A 225 -7.05 -4.03 -9.88
N PRO A 226 -6.48 -5.16 -10.36
CA PRO A 226 -6.99 -5.84 -11.55
C PRO A 226 -8.49 -6.15 -11.41
N GLY A 227 -9.26 -5.89 -12.46
CA GLY A 227 -10.71 -6.06 -12.44
C GLY A 227 -11.49 -4.91 -11.79
N ALA A 228 -10.87 -3.77 -11.55
CA ALA A 228 -11.52 -2.58 -10.98
C ALA A 228 -12.74 -2.13 -11.80
N SER A 229 -12.79 -2.37 -13.11
CA SER A 229 -13.94 -2.08 -13.98
C SER A 229 -15.24 -2.76 -13.55
N ASN A 230 -15.17 -3.82 -12.77
CA ASN A 230 -16.35 -4.51 -12.26
C ASN A 230 -17.06 -3.76 -11.13
N PHE A 231 -16.38 -2.83 -10.45
CA PHE A 231 -16.94 -2.04 -9.34
C PHE A 231 -16.72 -0.54 -9.47
N PHE A 232 -15.65 -0.10 -10.08
CA PHE A 232 -15.34 1.32 -10.26
C PHE A 232 -15.94 1.85 -11.55
N TYR A 233 -16.96 2.71 -11.43
CA TYR A 233 -17.68 3.22 -12.59
C TYR A 233 -16.97 4.40 -13.24
N GLN A 234 -16.62 5.41 -12.43
CA GLN A 234 -15.89 6.59 -12.91
C GLN A 234 -15.25 7.42 -11.79
N GLY A 235 -14.17 8.14 -12.14
CA GLY A 235 -13.56 9.19 -11.35
C GLY A 235 -13.69 10.55 -12.05
N LEU A 236 -14.20 11.55 -11.36
CA LEU A 236 -14.40 12.90 -11.85
C LEU A 236 -13.43 13.85 -11.14
N VAL A 237 -12.40 14.32 -11.83
CA VAL A 237 -11.46 15.30 -11.29
C VAL A 237 -12.01 16.71 -11.53
N THR A 238 -12.71 17.23 -10.53
CA THR A 238 -13.32 18.58 -10.59
C THR A 238 -12.48 19.56 -9.77
N TYR A 239 -11.32 19.91 -10.32
CA TYR A 239 -10.29 20.64 -9.59
C TYR A 239 -10.65 22.09 -9.34
N ARG A 240 -11.11 22.81 -10.36
CA ARG A 240 -11.57 24.20 -10.26
C ARG A 240 -13.00 24.27 -9.73
N THR A 241 -13.37 25.44 -9.21
CA THR A 241 -14.75 25.71 -8.74
C THR A 241 -15.76 25.57 -9.87
N GLU A 242 -15.42 26.09 -11.06
CA GLU A 242 -16.27 26.03 -12.24
C GLU A 242 -16.54 24.58 -12.67
N SER A 243 -15.55 23.70 -12.60
CA SER A 243 -15.76 22.29 -12.94
C SER A 243 -16.67 21.56 -11.94
N LYS A 244 -16.68 21.96 -10.68
CA LYS A 244 -17.65 21.45 -9.69
C LYS A 244 -19.08 21.85 -10.06
N ILE A 245 -19.27 23.06 -10.59
CA ILE A 245 -20.57 23.53 -11.03
C ILE A 245 -20.98 22.87 -12.35
N ASN A 246 -20.11 22.92 -13.36
CA ASN A 246 -20.45 22.52 -14.72
C ASN A 246 -20.52 21.00 -14.89
N THR A 247 -19.59 20.25 -14.27
CA THR A 247 -19.49 18.79 -14.42
C THR A 247 -20.36 18.05 -13.41
N LEU A 248 -20.30 18.45 -12.13
CA LEU A 248 -21.09 17.78 -11.09
C LEU A 248 -22.48 18.39 -10.89
N GLY A 249 -22.75 19.57 -11.43
CA GLY A 249 -24.01 20.29 -11.22
C GLY A 249 -24.19 20.74 -9.76
N ILE A 250 -23.11 21.10 -9.08
CA ILE A 250 -23.16 21.65 -7.72
C ILE A 250 -23.67 23.11 -7.84
N ARG A 251 -24.70 23.45 -7.08
CA ARG A 251 -25.27 24.79 -7.11
C ARG A 251 -24.24 25.83 -6.66
N LYS A 252 -24.07 26.89 -7.48
CA LYS A 252 -23.17 28.02 -7.17
C LYS A 252 -23.46 28.61 -5.79
N LYS A 253 -24.75 28.75 -5.42
CA LYS A 253 -25.21 29.24 -4.11
C LYS A 253 -24.62 28.42 -2.94
N LEU A 254 -24.47 27.09 -3.07
CA LEU A 254 -23.86 26.26 -2.03
C LEU A 254 -22.39 26.62 -1.85
N ILE A 255 -21.66 26.76 -2.96
CA ILE A 255 -20.22 27.06 -2.92
C ILE A 255 -19.98 28.48 -2.37
N THR A 256 -20.79 29.47 -2.78
CA THR A 256 -20.61 30.84 -2.29
C THR A 256 -20.99 31.00 -0.80
N SER A 257 -21.97 30.24 -0.31
CA SER A 257 -22.43 30.36 1.08
C SER A 257 -21.59 29.53 2.07
N LYS A 258 -21.00 28.39 1.64
CA LYS A 258 -20.26 27.46 2.52
C LYS A 258 -18.77 27.41 2.25
N GLY A 259 -18.32 28.00 1.16
CA GLY A 259 -16.96 27.88 0.66
C GLY A 259 -16.73 26.57 -0.10
N VAL A 260 -15.80 26.60 -1.06
CA VAL A 260 -15.44 25.43 -1.87
C VAL A 260 -14.77 24.32 -1.03
N LEU A 261 -14.11 24.71 0.06
CA LEU A 261 -13.50 23.81 1.04
C LEU A 261 -14.43 23.70 2.25
N SER A 262 -15.45 22.86 2.13
CA SER A 262 -16.45 22.67 3.19
C SER A 262 -16.97 21.23 3.21
N ARG A 263 -17.54 20.86 4.33
CA ARG A 263 -18.23 19.58 4.53
C ARG A 263 -19.37 19.40 3.53
N GLU A 264 -20.14 20.46 3.35
CA GLU A 264 -21.31 20.48 2.50
C GLU A 264 -20.96 20.31 1.02
N VAL A 265 -19.88 20.94 0.57
CA VAL A 265 -19.40 20.75 -0.81
C VAL A 265 -18.85 19.34 -1.01
N ALA A 266 -18.08 18.78 -0.07
CA ALA A 266 -17.62 17.39 -0.15
C ALA A 266 -18.80 16.40 -0.21
N GLN A 267 -19.84 16.62 0.60
CA GLN A 267 -21.06 15.81 0.60
C GLN A 267 -21.80 15.88 -0.73
N GLU A 268 -21.90 17.07 -1.28
CA GLU A 268 -22.57 17.25 -2.57
C GLU A 268 -21.74 16.66 -3.72
N MET A 269 -20.40 16.76 -3.68
CA MET A 269 -19.51 16.06 -4.62
C MET A 269 -19.75 14.56 -4.58
N ALA A 270 -19.75 13.95 -3.39
CA ALA A 270 -20.00 12.51 -3.21
C ALA A 270 -21.38 12.10 -3.74
N ARG A 271 -22.42 12.87 -3.38
CA ARG A 271 -23.80 12.60 -3.80
C ARG A 271 -23.95 12.70 -5.32
N LYS A 272 -23.37 13.72 -5.92
CA LYS A 272 -23.44 13.94 -7.38
C LYS A 272 -22.67 12.89 -8.16
N ALA A 273 -21.47 12.53 -7.73
CA ALA A 273 -20.72 11.42 -8.32
C ALA A 273 -21.55 10.13 -8.32
N ARG A 274 -22.15 9.78 -7.17
CA ARG A 274 -23.03 8.61 -7.04
C ARG A 274 -24.23 8.67 -8.00
N MET A 275 -24.92 9.81 -8.04
CA MET A 275 -26.14 9.93 -8.84
C MET A 275 -25.87 9.91 -10.36
N LEU A 276 -24.84 10.63 -10.80
CA LEU A 276 -24.45 10.69 -12.21
C LEU A 276 -24.05 9.31 -12.76
N SER A 277 -23.46 8.50 -11.90
CA SER A 277 -22.98 7.14 -12.23
C SER A 277 -24.00 6.05 -11.94
N LYS A 278 -25.15 6.37 -11.34
CA LYS A 278 -26.09 5.39 -10.81
C LYS A 278 -25.40 4.32 -9.93
N ALA A 279 -24.32 4.71 -9.22
CA ALA A 279 -23.58 3.84 -8.34
C ALA A 279 -24.24 3.72 -6.96
N GLU A 280 -23.94 2.63 -6.23
CA GLU A 280 -24.39 2.45 -4.86
C GLU A 280 -23.69 3.42 -3.91
N ILE A 281 -22.41 3.71 -4.19
CA ILE A 281 -21.57 4.57 -3.35
C ILE A 281 -20.92 5.67 -4.18
N GLY A 282 -20.93 6.88 -3.64
CA GLY A 282 -20.16 8.02 -4.13
C GLY A 282 -19.18 8.50 -3.09
N VAL A 283 -17.98 8.88 -3.51
CA VAL A 283 -16.96 9.52 -2.65
C VAL A 283 -16.65 10.91 -3.17
N GLY A 284 -16.56 11.89 -2.27
CA GLY A 284 -16.18 13.26 -2.61
C GLY A 284 -15.00 13.73 -1.77
N VAL A 285 -13.98 14.31 -2.41
CA VAL A 285 -12.80 14.84 -1.75
C VAL A 285 -12.55 16.26 -2.19
N THR A 286 -12.52 17.20 -1.23
CA THR A 286 -12.08 18.58 -1.46
C THR A 286 -11.19 19.05 -0.32
N GLY A 287 -10.18 19.85 -0.60
CA GLY A 287 -9.21 20.24 0.42
C GLY A 287 -8.10 21.12 -0.10
N LEU A 288 -7.22 21.52 0.79
CA LEU A 288 -6.06 22.36 0.56
C LEU A 288 -4.77 21.57 0.83
N ALA A 289 -4.12 21.13 -0.24
CA ALA A 289 -2.87 20.36 -0.13
C ALA A 289 -1.62 21.23 -0.02
N GLY A 290 -1.72 22.54 -0.13
CA GLY A 290 -0.61 23.47 -0.03
C GLY A 290 0.28 23.55 -1.30
N PRO A 291 1.47 24.24 -1.22
CA PRO A 291 1.97 24.90 0.00
C PRO A 291 1.25 26.22 0.37
N GLY A 292 0.59 26.87 -0.58
CA GLY A 292 -0.09 28.16 -0.35
C GLY A 292 -1.61 28.04 -0.15
N GLY A 293 -2.27 29.18 0.10
CA GLY A 293 -3.73 29.33 0.13
C GLY A 293 -4.41 29.04 1.47
N GLY A 294 -3.63 28.82 2.55
CA GLY A 294 -4.17 28.61 3.89
C GLY A 294 -4.63 29.89 4.59
N SER A 295 -5.62 29.77 5.48
CA SER A 295 -6.02 30.77 6.46
C SER A 295 -6.02 30.16 7.87
N ALA A 296 -6.28 30.99 8.89
CA ALA A 296 -6.43 30.50 10.28
C ALA A 296 -7.56 29.47 10.41
N GLU A 297 -8.67 29.68 9.69
CA GLU A 297 -9.84 28.80 9.74
C GLU A 297 -9.66 27.55 8.87
N ILE A 298 -8.93 27.68 7.77
CA ILE A 298 -8.67 26.60 6.78
C ILE A 298 -7.18 26.56 6.50
N PRO A 299 -6.37 26.07 7.45
CA PRO A 299 -4.92 25.92 7.23
C PRO A 299 -4.61 24.85 6.15
N VAL A 300 -3.40 24.93 5.59
CA VAL A 300 -2.89 23.88 4.70
C VAL A 300 -3.02 22.50 5.36
N GLY A 301 -3.42 21.50 4.59
CA GLY A 301 -3.74 20.17 5.09
C GLY A 301 -5.20 19.97 5.49
N THR A 302 -6.02 21.03 5.47
CA THR A 302 -7.46 20.87 5.67
C THR A 302 -8.09 20.16 4.49
N VAL A 303 -8.69 18.99 4.77
CA VAL A 303 -9.36 18.14 3.76
C VAL A 303 -10.73 17.74 4.26
N PHE A 304 -11.72 17.81 3.39
CA PHE A 304 -13.07 17.31 3.61
C PHE A 304 -13.30 16.11 2.71
N ILE A 305 -13.70 15.00 3.33
CA ILE A 305 -13.99 13.75 2.63
C ILE A 305 -15.41 13.34 2.97
N ALA A 306 -16.18 12.98 1.97
CA ALA A 306 -17.54 12.51 2.13
C ALA A 306 -17.77 11.19 1.41
N VAL A 307 -18.65 10.37 1.99
CA VAL A 307 -19.15 9.14 1.37
C VAL A 307 -20.67 9.19 1.37
N SER A 308 -21.25 9.01 0.21
CA SER A 308 -22.69 9.04 -0.04
C SER A 308 -23.21 7.68 -0.46
N THR A 309 -24.24 7.19 0.22
CA THR A 309 -25.03 6.02 -0.16
C THR A 309 -26.50 6.44 -0.37
N GLN A 310 -27.38 5.53 -0.72
CA GLN A 310 -28.82 5.85 -0.79
C GLN A 310 -29.39 6.30 0.56
N LYS A 311 -28.90 5.67 1.66
CA LYS A 311 -29.44 5.88 3.01
C LYS A 311 -28.67 6.94 3.80
N ARG A 312 -27.44 7.23 3.44
CA ARG A 312 -26.55 8.06 4.27
C ARG A 312 -25.60 8.92 3.44
N ASN A 313 -25.37 10.14 3.92
CA ASN A 313 -24.36 11.04 3.41
C ASN A 313 -23.48 11.50 4.58
N SER A 314 -22.29 10.95 4.72
CA SER A 314 -21.37 11.19 5.83
C SER A 314 -20.16 11.97 5.34
N ALA A 315 -19.68 12.93 6.15
CA ALA A 315 -18.44 13.64 5.84
C ALA A 315 -17.55 13.83 7.08
N ARG A 316 -16.25 13.92 6.85
CA ARG A 316 -15.24 14.27 7.86
C ARG A 316 -14.39 15.44 7.39
N ARG A 317 -14.03 16.31 8.32
CA ARG A 317 -12.93 17.25 8.19
C ARG A 317 -11.69 16.64 8.82
N LEU A 318 -10.58 16.71 8.10
CA LEU A 318 -9.26 16.27 8.55
C LEU A 318 -8.30 17.44 8.47
N LEU A 319 -7.28 17.44 9.34
CA LEU A 319 -6.12 18.31 9.24
C LEU A 319 -4.90 17.41 9.09
N LEU A 320 -4.46 17.25 7.87
CA LEU A 320 -3.34 16.39 7.50
C LEU A 320 -2.04 17.18 7.57
N LYS A 321 -0.94 16.50 7.86
CA LYS A 321 0.40 17.09 7.97
C LYS A 321 1.31 16.55 6.88
N GLY A 322 2.28 17.33 6.48
CA GLY A 322 3.28 16.97 5.49
C GLY A 322 3.27 17.91 4.29
N GLU A 323 4.04 17.57 3.29
CA GLU A 323 4.09 18.29 2.02
C GLU A 323 2.90 17.93 1.12
N ARG A 324 2.76 18.67 0.04
CA ARG A 324 1.65 18.50 -0.92
C ARG A 324 1.47 17.06 -1.42
N PRO A 325 2.51 16.31 -1.85
CA PRO A 325 2.36 14.92 -2.28
C PRO A 325 1.84 14.02 -1.15
N GLU A 326 2.34 14.20 0.06
CA GLU A 326 1.95 13.43 1.24
C GLU A 326 0.49 13.72 1.65
N ILE A 327 0.08 15.00 1.66
CA ILE A 327 -1.31 15.40 1.95
C ILE A 327 -2.27 14.80 0.91
N LYS A 328 -1.89 14.81 -0.39
CA LYS A 328 -2.70 14.18 -1.44
C LYS A 328 -2.86 12.67 -1.20
N LEU A 329 -1.77 11.97 -0.90
CA LEU A 329 -1.78 10.54 -0.65
C LEU A 329 -2.58 10.19 0.60
N GLN A 330 -2.33 10.87 1.72
CA GLN A 330 -3.12 10.70 2.94
C GLN A 330 -4.61 10.96 2.70
N SER A 331 -4.95 11.99 1.90
CA SER A 331 -6.35 12.29 1.56
C SER A 331 -7.02 11.13 0.81
N ALA A 332 -6.34 10.53 -0.15
CA ALA A 332 -6.84 9.38 -0.88
C ALA A 332 -6.99 8.14 0.03
N CYS A 333 -6.00 7.84 0.87
CA CYS A 333 -6.08 6.74 1.84
C CYS A 333 -7.19 6.96 2.88
N TRP A 334 -7.38 8.17 3.39
CA TRP A 334 -8.48 8.47 4.29
C TRP A 334 -9.85 8.33 3.61
N ALA A 335 -9.95 8.68 2.32
CA ALA A 335 -11.18 8.45 1.54
C ALA A 335 -11.50 6.95 1.44
N LEU A 336 -10.49 6.13 1.19
CA LEU A 336 -10.63 4.67 1.16
C LEU A 336 -11.01 4.10 2.54
N LEU A 337 -10.40 4.60 3.63
CA LEU A 337 -10.74 4.15 4.98
C LEU A 337 -12.19 4.48 5.34
N LEU A 338 -12.67 5.69 5.04
CA LEU A 338 -14.05 6.08 5.28
C LEU A 338 -15.03 5.29 4.41
N LEU A 339 -14.66 5.04 3.15
CA LEU A 339 -15.40 4.19 2.24
C LEU A 339 -15.53 2.77 2.81
N LYS A 340 -14.42 2.15 3.26
CA LYS A 340 -14.41 0.82 3.89
C LYS A 340 -15.37 0.76 5.07
N MET A 341 -15.23 1.69 6.02
CA MET A 341 -16.07 1.73 7.24
C MET A 341 -17.57 1.86 6.97
N ILE A 342 -17.94 2.50 5.85
CA ILE A 342 -19.35 2.65 5.46
C ILE A 342 -19.81 1.44 4.67
N ALA A 343 -19.02 0.96 3.72
CA ALA A 343 -19.36 -0.18 2.88
C ALA A 343 -19.44 -1.50 3.66
N GLU A 344 -18.70 -1.66 4.76
CA GLU A 344 -18.83 -2.81 5.67
C GLU A 344 -20.23 -2.96 6.25
N LYS A 345 -20.97 -1.84 6.36
CA LYS A 345 -22.32 -1.80 6.97
C LYS A 345 -23.46 -1.88 5.94
N LEU A 346 -23.13 -1.95 4.67
CA LEU A 346 -24.07 -2.21 3.58
C LEU A 346 -24.20 -3.70 3.29
#